data_5e87f1036579999faa66cb8b16cf2c9a
#
_entry.id   5e87f1036579999faa66cb8b16cf2c9a
#
_cell.length_a   1.000
_cell.length_b   1.000
_cell.length_c   1.000
_cell.angle_alpha   90.00
_cell.angle_beta   90.00
_cell.angle_gamma   90.00
#
_symmetry.space_group_name_H-M   'P 1'
#
loop_
_entity.id
_entity.type
_entity.pdbx_description
1 polymer ?
#
loop_
_entity_poly.entity_id
_entity_poly.type
_entity_poly.pdbx_seq_one_letter_code
_entity_poly.pdbx_strand_id
1 'polypeptide(L)'
;VTTDEGSWEGPALLLAAANTRYFGGGMDLAPQADPTDGLLEVLRLDPVGRARLLSLFRRLFRGTHPTDPAVHVERSRTVTIEALAERTGHDRGMRPPPHPFADGEPLAELPLRLEAIPDAVRLLLPAQGRSGP
;
A
#
# COMPACT_ATOMS: atom_id res chain seq x y z
N VAL A 1 -4.91 -5.63 10.20
CA VAL A 1 -4.43 -4.27 9.93
C VAL A 1 -5.19 -3.32 10.81
N THR A 2 -4.48 -2.43 11.48
CA THR A 2 -5.07 -1.38 12.32
C THR A 2 -4.55 -0.02 11.84
N THR A 3 -5.46 0.92 11.66
CA THR A 3 -5.21 2.30 11.23
C THR A 3 -5.80 3.28 12.25
N ASP A 4 -5.64 4.58 12.03
CA ASP A 4 -6.27 5.60 12.88
C ASP A 4 -7.79 5.64 12.70
N GLU A 5 -8.32 5.12 11.59
CA GLU A 5 -9.75 5.09 11.27
C GLU A 5 -10.46 3.81 11.73
N GLY A 6 -9.70 2.75 12.01
CA GLY A 6 -10.28 1.48 12.45
C GLY A 6 -9.37 0.28 12.28
N SER A 7 -9.97 -0.89 12.33
CA SER A 7 -9.25 -2.15 12.15
C SER A 7 -9.98 -3.08 11.18
N TRP A 8 -9.19 -3.85 10.46
CA TRP A 8 -9.69 -4.88 9.56
C TRP A 8 -8.91 -6.18 9.77
N GLU A 9 -9.60 -7.29 9.73
CA GLU A 9 -9.05 -8.63 9.81
C GLU A 9 -9.61 -9.49 8.68
N GLY A 10 -8.74 -10.16 7.95
CA GLY A 10 -9.15 -11.04 6.86
C GLY A 10 -8.03 -11.29 5.84
N PRO A 11 -8.32 -12.09 4.80
CA PRO A 11 -7.36 -12.37 3.75
C PRO A 11 -7.18 -11.17 2.81
N ALA A 12 -5.94 -10.83 2.49
CA ALA A 12 -5.59 -9.86 1.44
C ALA A 12 -4.67 -10.51 0.42
N LEU A 13 -4.85 -10.16 -0.85
CA LEU A 13 -3.91 -10.53 -1.91
C LEU A 13 -2.71 -9.57 -1.92
N LEU A 14 -2.95 -8.31 -1.63
CA LEU A 14 -1.95 -7.25 -1.51
C LEU A 14 -2.34 -6.31 -0.39
N LEU A 15 -1.35 -5.88 0.37
CA LEU A 15 -1.43 -4.76 1.29
C LEU A 15 -0.24 -3.84 1.02
N ALA A 16 -0.48 -2.55 0.84
CA ALA A 16 0.55 -1.55 0.65
C ALA A 16 0.22 -0.30 1.46
N ALA A 17 1.26 0.34 1.98
CA ALA A 17 1.18 1.67 2.60
C ALA A 17 2.15 2.57 1.84
N ALA A 18 1.66 3.63 1.25
CA ALA A 18 2.42 4.50 0.36
C ALA A 18 2.38 5.95 0.82
N ASN A 19 3.54 6.60 0.82
CA ASN A 19 3.67 8.03 1.07
C ASN A 19 3.75 8.85 -0.22
N THR A 20 3.90 8.17 -1.36
CA THR A 20 3.98 8.79 -2.69
C THR A 20 3.13 8.05 -3.69
N ARG A 21 2.70 8.79 -4.71
CA ARG A 21 1.75 8.31 -5.72
C ARG A 21 2.26 7.12 -6.54
N TYR A 22 3.54 7.13 -6.94
CA TYR A 22 4.06 6.17 -7.89
C TYR A 22 4.93 5.11 -7.25
N PHE A 23 4.81 3.88 -7.75
CA PHE A 23 5.58 2.74 -7.33
C PHE A 23 6.24 2.05 -8.54
N GLY A 24 7.50 1.62 -8.37
CA GLY A 24 8.26 0.89 -9.39
C GLY A 24 8.29 1.64 -10.73
N GLY A 25 8.08 0.95 -11.83
CA GLY A 25 8.15 1.49 -13.20
C GLY A 25 6.99 2.40 -13.63
N GLY A 26 6.50 3.29 -12.76
CA GLY A 26 5.45 4.25 -13.09
C GLY A 26 4.03 3.77 -12.83
N MET A 27 3.86 2.77 -11.98
CA MET A 27 2.54 2.35 -11.51
C MET A 27 1.96 3.40 -10.57
N ASP A 28 0.77 3.88 -10.86
CA ASP A 28 0.03 4.86 -10.06
C ASP A 28 -0.69 4.13 -8.90
N LEU A 29 0.10 3.64 -7.93
CA LEU A 29 -0.38 2.76 -6.86
C LEU A 29 -1.26 3.49 -5.86
N ALA A 30 -0.89 4.71 -5.51
CA ALA A 30 -1.55 5.54 -4.50
C ALA A 30 -1.91 6.92 -5.09
N PRO A 31 -2.97 7.00 -5.92
CA PRO A 31 -3.26 8.21 -6.70
C PRO A 31 -3.54 9.46 -5.86
N GLN A 32 -3.90 9.31 -4.59
CA GLN A 32 -4.21 10.40 -3.66
C GLN A 32 -3.11 10.65 -2.63
N ALA A 33 -2.01 9.89 -2.67
CA ALA A 33 -0.91 10.08 -1.73
C ALA A 33 -0.23 11.44 -1.96
N ASP A 34 -0.06 12.16 -0.86
CA ASP A 34 0.65 13.43 -0.80
C ASP A 34 1.76 13.34 0.26
N PRO A 35 3.04 13.38 -0.12
CA PRO A 35 4.14 13.24 0.83
C PRO A 35 4.26 14.39 1.84
N THR A 36 3.45 15.45 1.69
CA THR A 36 3.49 16.64 2.55
C THR A 36 2.40 16.69 3.61
N ASP A 37 1.40 15.80 3.56
CA ASP A 37 0.23 15.85 4.42
C ASP A 37 0.36 15.03 5.73
N GLY A 38 1.47 14.28 5.87
CA GLY A 38 1.73 13.45 7.04
C GLY A 38 0.84 12.21 7.16
N LEU A 39 0.28 11.74 6.05
CA LEU A 39 -0.53 10.54 5.97
C LEU A 39 0.06 9.52 4.99
N LEU A 40 -0.20 8.25 5.25
CA LEU A 40 0.02 7.15 4.34
C LEU A 40 -1.30 6.79 3.64
N GLU A 41 -1.25 6.55 2.35
CA GLU A 41 -2.35 5.91 1.64
C GLU A 41 -2.21 4.39 1.79
N VAL A 42 -3.17 3.77 2.47
CA VAL A 42 -3.18 2.34 2.77
C VAL A 42 -4.11 1.65 1.77
N LEU A 43 -3.53 0.83 0.92
CA LEU A 43 -4.25 0.09 -0.10
C LEU A 43 -4.31 -1.38 0.25
N ARG A 44 -5.52 -1.95 0.27
CA ARG A 44 -5.79 -3.36 0.43
C ARG A 44 -6.50 -3.90 -0.81
N LEU A 45 -6.02 -5.00 -1.35
CA LEU A 45 -6.68 -5.75 -2.41
C LEU A 45 -7.20 -7.07 -1.85
N ASP A 46 -8.50 -7.28 -1.92
CA ASP A 46 -9.13 -8.54 -1.57
C ASP A 46 -8.68 -9.68 -2.50
N PRO A 47 -8.77 -10.94 -2.08
CA PRO A 47 -8.51 -12.08 -2.97
C PRO A 47 -9.42 -12.05 -4.19
N VAL A 48 -8.82 -12.00 -5.39
CA VAL A 48 -9.53 -11.98 -6.67
C VAL A 48 -9.01 -13.05 -7.61
N GLY A 49 -9.82 -13.45 -8.58
CA GLY A 49 -9.42 -14.37 -9.63
C GLY A 49 -8.42 -13.76 -10.62
N ARG A 50 -7.67 -14.62 -11.31
CA ARG A 50 -6.57 -14.21 -12.23
C ARG A 50 -6.99 -13.22 -13.30
N ALA A 51 -8.18 -13.38 -13.89
CA ALA A 51 -8.68 -12.47 -14.93
C ALA A 51 -8.94 -11.07 -14.38
N ARG A 52 -9.52 -10.97 -13.18
CA ARG A 52 -9.76 -9.68 -12.50
C ARG A 52 -8.44 -9.03 -12.07
N LEU A 53 -7.50 -9.83 -11.57
CA LEU A 53 -6.17 -9.33 -11.22
C LEU A 53 -5.46 -8.70 -12.42
N LEU A 54 -5.52 -9.34 -13.59
CA LEU A 54 -4.94 -8.79 -14.83
C LEU A 54 -5.62 -7.47 -15.26
N SER A 55 -6.94 -7.38 -15.09
CA SER A 55 -7.69 -6.14 -15.33
C SER A 55 -7.26 -5.03 -14.37
N LEU A 56 -7.15 -5.34 -13.08
CA LEU A 56 -6.69 -4.40 -12.05
C LEU A 56 -5.26 -3.92 -12.30
N PHE A 57 -4.37 -4.81 -12.73
CA PHE A 57 -3.01 -4.44 -13.09
C PHE A 57 -2.94 -3.39 -14.20
N ARG A 58 -3.80 -3.51 -15.23
CA ARG A 58 -3.90 -2.46 -16.28
C ARG A 58 -4.46 -1.15 -15.75
N ARG A 59 -5.38 -1.20 -14.80
CA ARG A 59 -5.97 -0.01 -14.16
C ARG A 59 -4.99 0.69 -13.24
N LEU A 60 -4.03 -0.05 -12.67
CA LEU A 60 -2.98 0.48 -11.83
C LEU A 60 -2.12 1.53 -12.55
N PHE A 61 -1.78 1.30 -13.83
CA PHE A 61 -1.03 2.29 -14.62
C PHE A 61 -1.81 3.56 -14.97
N ARG A 62 -3.13 3.54 -14.77
CA ARG A 62 -4.03 4.68 -15.03
C ARG A 62 -4.55 5.32 -13.74
N GLY A 63 -4.15 4.82 -12.58
CA GLY A 63 -4.65 5.27 -11.29
C GLY A 63 -6.16 5.05 -11.09
N THR A 64 -6.79 4.14 -11.86
CA THR A 64 -8.25 3.90 -11.80
C THR A 64 -8.63 2.64 -11.03
N HIS A 65 -7.67 1.91 -10.47
CA HIS A 65 -7.91 0.71 -9.68
C HIS A 65 -8.73 0.97 -8.40
N PRO A 66 -8.68 2.14 -7.71
CA PRO A 66 -9.48 2.37 -6.52
C PRO A 66 -11.00 2.36 -6.76
N THR A 67 -11.45 2.47 -8.02
CA THR A 67 -12.88 2.36 -8.35
C THR A 67 -13.38 0.91 -8.41
N ASP A 68 -12.51 -0.07 -8.23
CA ASP A 68 -12.90 -1.49 -8.18
C ASP A 68 -13.30 -1.88 -6.75
N PRO A 69 -14.46 -2.52 -6.53
CA PRO A 69 -14.94 -2.87 -5.19
C PRO A 69 -14.07 -3.87 -4.42
N ALA A 70 -13.09 -4.51 -5.05
CA ALA A 70 -12.11 -5.35 -4.37
C ALA A 70 -10.88 -4.56 -3.87
N VAL A 71 -10.79 -3.28 -4.20
CA VAL A 71 -9.71 -2.38 -3.79
C VAL A 71 -10.25 -1.44 -2.72
N HIS A 72 -9.65 -1.49 -1.56
CA HIS A 72 -9.97 -0.62 -0.43
C HIS A 72 -8.81 0.35 -0.23
N VAL A 73 -9.12 1.61 -0.12
CA VAL A 73 -8.12 2.66 0.11
C VAL A 73 -8.57 3.50 1.30
N GLU A 74 -7.68 3.68 2.24
CA GLU A 74 -7.88 4.57 3.38
C GLU A 74 -6.61 5.38 3.64
N ARG A 75 -6.71 6.46 4.40
CA ARG A 75 -5.56 7.31 4.74
C ARG A 75 -5.36 7.32 6.23
N SER A 76 -4.14 7.11 6.67
CA SER A 76 -3.82 7.01 8.09
C SER A 76 -2.42 7.52 8.36
N ARG A 77 -2.23 8.13 9.53
CA ARG A 77 -0.90 8.50 9.99
C ARG A 77 -0.11 7.27 10.45
N THR A 78 -0.81 6.34 11.11
CA THR A 78 -0.20 5.11 11.63
C THR A 78 -0.89 3.88 11.08
N VAL A 79 -0.09 2.87 10.75
CA VAL A 79 -0.56 1.57 10.26
C VAL A 79 0.16 0.47 11.00
N THR A 80 -0.59 -0.41 11.65
CA THR A 80 -0.05 -1.64 12.24
C THR A 80 -0.51 -2.84 11.44
N ILE A 81 0.43 -3.66 11.03
CA ILE A 81 0.19 -4.85 10.20
C ILE A 81 0.63 -6.07 10.99
N GLU A 82 -0.27 -7.02 11.17
CA GLU A 82 -0.03 -8.28 11.85
C GLU A 82 -0.39 -9.44 10.92
N ALA A 83 0.41 -10.51 10.94
CA ALA A 83 0.03 -11.75 10.28
C ALA A 83 -0.83 -12.56 11.23
N LEU A 84 -2.02 -12.94 10.77
CA LEU A 84 -2.83 -13.91 11.48
C LEU A 84 -2.30 -15.31 11.21
N ALA A 85 -2.08 -16.09 12.26
CA ALA A 85 -1.81 -17.51 12.11
C ALA A 85 -3.03 -18.16 11.46
N GLU A 86 -2.88 -18.67 10.24
CA GLU A 86 -3.95 -19.47 9.62
C GLU A 86 -4.30 -20.65 10.51
N ARG A 87 -5.48 -20.62 11.12
CA ARG A 87 -6.09 -21.76 11.78
C ARG A 87 -6.73 -22.68 10.71
N THR A 88 -5.95 -23.11 9.77
CA THR A 88 -6.40 -24.13 8.80
C THR A 88 -6.17 -25.51 9.40
N GLY A 89 -7.26 -26.05 9.95
CA GLY A 89 -7.34 -27.50 10.14
C GLY A 89 -7.41 -28.19 8.80
N HIS A 90 -6.28 -28.47 8.21
CA HIS A 90 -5.93 -29.56 7.27
C HIS A 90 -4.54 -29.27 6.74
N ASP A 91 -3.65 -30.18 7.03
CA ASP A 91 -2.26 -30.38 6.64
C ASP A 91 -1.93 -29.98 5.17
N ARG A 92 -1.84 -28.69 4.90
CA ARG A 92 -1.19 -28.13 3.71
C ARG A 92 -0.13 -27.18 4.21
N GLY A 93 1.12 -27.63 4.14
CA GLY A 93 2.34 -27.06 4.60
C GLY A 93 2.27 -25.55 4.98
N MET A 94 2.62 -25.27 6.21
CA MET A 94 2.65 -23.94 6.78
C MET A 94 3.34 -22.99 5.82
N ARG A 95 2.55 -22.16 5.15
CA ARG A 95 3.10 -21.13 4.28
C ARG A 95 3.86 -20.14 5.17
N PRO A 96 5.12 -19.85 4.89
CA PRO A 96 5.83 -18.85 5.67
C PRO A 96 5.05 -17.53 5.67
N PRO A 97 5.10 -16.76 6.77
CA PRO A 97 4.47 -15.45 6.83
C PRO A 97 4.99 -14.57 5.67
N PRO A 98 4.16 -13.68 5.14
CA PRO A 98 4.60 -12.78 4.09
C PRO A 98 5.76 -11.92 4.59
N HIS A 99 6.82 -11.80 3.79
CA HIS A 99 7.91 -10.87 4.07
C HIS A 99 7.54 -9.50 3.53
N PRO A 100 7.48 -8.47 4.38
CA PRO A 100 7.23 -7.10 3.94
C PRO A 100 8.48 -6.49 3.31
N PHE A 101 8.26 -5.56 2.37
CA PHE A 101 9.31 -4.80 1.70
C PHE A 101 9.00 -3.31 1.80
N ALA A 102 10.03 -2.47 1.94
CA ALA A 102 9.95 -1.03 1.75
C ALA A 102 11.02 -0.59 0.74
N ASP A 103 10.59 0.15 -0.27
CA ASP A 103 11.46 0.71 -1.32
C ASP A 103 12.40 -0.31 -2.00
N GLY A 104 11.94 -1.57 -2.08
CA GLY A 104 12.69 -2.69 -2.66
C GLY A 104 13.57 -3.47 -1.68
N GLU A 105 13.69 -3.01 -0.44
CA GLU A 105 14.46 -3.69 0.61
C GLU A 105 13.56 -4.52 1.52
N PRO A 106 13.98 -5.72 1.95
CA PRO A 106 13.22 -6.51 2.89
C PRO A 106 13.21 -5.84 4.26
N LEU A 107 12.02 -5.78 4.86
CA LEU A 107 11.84 -5.32 6.25
C LEU A 107 11.91 -6.48 7.25
N ALA A 108 11.85 -6.14 8.54
CA ALA A 108 11.68 -7.10 9.61
C ALA A 108 10.38 -7.91 9.44
N GLU A 109 10.30 -9.04 10.13
CA GLU A 109 9.08 -9.85 10.17
C GLU A 109 7.92 -9.08 10.81
N LEU A 110 6.69 -9.52 10.48
CA LEU A 110 5.48 -9.00 11.14
C LEU A 110 5.46 -9.41 12.63
N PRO A 111 4.93 -8.57 13.53
CA PRO A 111 4.15 -7.35 13.24
C PRO A 111 5.03 -6.14 12.87
N LEU A 112 4.49 -5.27 12.02
CA LEU A 112 5.10 -4.01 11.64
C LEU A 112 4.20 -2.84 12.01
N ARG A 113 4.80 -1.75 12.50
CA ARG A 113 4.17 -0.44 12.64
C ARG A 113 4.85 0.55 11.71
N LEU A 114 4.05 1.20 10.91
CA LEU A 114 4.46 2.28 10.02
C LEU A 114 3.87 3.59 10.53
N GLU A 115 4.62 4.67 10.40
CA GLU A 115 4.17 6.01 10.80
C GLU A 115 4.68 7.05 9.80
N ALA A 116 3.78 7.91 9.32
CA ALA A 116 4.17 9.08 8.55
C ALA A 116 4.71 10.17 9.49
N ILE A 117 5.95 10.57 9.29
CA ILE A 117 6.61 11.63 10.06
C ILE A 117 6.64 12.89 9.19
N PRO A 118 5.82 13.90 9.47
CA PRO A 118 5.83 15.15 8.73
C PRO A 118 7.21 15.83 8.77
N ASP A 119 7.58 16.50 7.69
CA ASP A 119 8.82 17.29 7.58
C ASP A 119 10.13 16.53 7.87
N ALA A 120 10.10 15.19 7.82
CA ALA A 120 11.27 14.36 8.12
C ALA A 120 12.40 14.53 7.09
N VAL A 121 12.08 14.89 5.84
CA VAL A 121 13.04 15.04 4.75
C VAL A 121 12.82 16.36 4.01
N ARG A 122 13.92 17.08 3.72
CA ARG A 122 13.89 18.27 2.86
C ARG A 122 14.45 17.92 1.49
N LEU A 123 13.63 18.08 0.47
CA LEU A 123 14.02 17.85 -0.92
C LEU A 123 14.30 19.18 -1.63
N LEU A 124 15.42 19.27 -2.34
CA LEU A 124 15.70 20.36 -3.26
C LEU A 124 15.05 20.00 -4.60
N LEU A 125 13.98 20.70 -4.92
CA LEU A 125 13.34 20.59 -6.22
C LEU A 125 13.90 21.65 -7.17
N PRO A 126 14.11 21.33 -8.46
CA PRO A 126 14.45 22.35 -9.45
C PRO A 126 13.33 23.39 -9.49
N ALA A 127 13.69 24.66 -9.51
CA ALA A 127 12.71 25.73 -9.67
C ALA A 127 11.90 25.44 -10.95
N GLN A 128 10.58 25.34 -10.82
CA GLN A 128 9.71 25.21 -11.98
C GLN A 128 9.95 26.46 -12.84
N GLY A 129 10.59 26.26 -13.99
CA GLY A 129 10.77 27.33 -14.97
C GLY A 129 9.38 27.91 -15.29
N ARG A 130 9.17 29.18 -14.98
CA ARG A 130 8.02 29.92 -15.51
C ARG A 130 8.03 29.72 -17.01
N SER A 131 7.10 28.91 -17.51
CA SER A 131 6.75 28.96 -18.93
C SER A 131 6.27 30.37 -19.16
N GLY A 132 7.13 31.21 -19.74
CA GLY A 132 6.76 32.53 -20.21
C GLY A 132 5.77 32.44 -21.35
N PRO A 133 5.05 33.53 -21.63
CA PRO A 133 3.93 33.59 -22.57
C PRO A 133 4.34 33.27 -24.01
#